data_a7868bf454c8958963cef5b6e8fd6ae9
#
_entry.id   a7868bf454c8958963cef5b6e8fd6ae9
#
_cell.length_a   1.000
_cell.length_b   1.000
_cell.length_c   1.000
_cell.angle_alpha   90.00
_cell.angle_beta   90.00
_cell.angle_gamma   90.00
#
_symmetry.space_group_name_H-M   'P 1'
#
loop_
_entity.id
_entity.type
_entity.pdbx_description
1 polymer ?
#
loop_
_entity_poly.entity_id
_entity_poly.type
_entity_poly.pdbx_seq_one_letter_code
_entity_poly.pdbx_strand_id
1 'polypeptide(L)'
;VSADAPVRVPSGRAMRRWTRRFERHRSSTSVSDLLGDVYTVILTLAVTGAIVAGVAARLGADVAGREPVTQAHLDVRWVSVLAAVAALAAVAGLLGRLGPVSLGSAESGWWLPLPGDRRSLLTPAALRWPGFAGATGALGGLLLALALAPSPTVLLVAVTGVLGAGVGVALGAVLGLAQARRRGRRLMMRASDTLLALVPVGALVLGLVPTAPPRLLGAPVVSAAVVAVLAGMAVVVMLRRLPDLRDAELRERGAVTGQLRGAALSMDTRELGRALSQEATPAQRSRSARLRWLRGARRRPGLALVTADALLLARSTRHVVQLAVGACLPLAALLVAAPAPSALLAALLVGAWVAALGTAEGARWAEMAPVVDAILPLSARAVRWWRLAVPTATMVLWSLAVFAAVAWRYGDAGPWLALAVLSAPVWAAGVHRSAYRAAPDWSGPLVITPMGAFPPGMSSFALKGPDVAILGAAPVAVALLVGTAPPLLLAVQAVLTAVVLAVAAHVPKPPARAGETGPRPGADA
;
A
#
# COMPACT_ATOMS: atom_id res chain seq x y z
N VAL A 1 -48.68 -20.91 -32.07
CA VAL A 1 -47.37 -20.81 -31.38
C VAL A 1 -47.47 -21.71 -30.16
N SER A 2 -46.82 -22.86 -30.20
CA SER A 2 -46.83 -23.93 -29.19
C SER A 2 -46.15 -23.39 -27.91
N ALA A 3 -46.92 -23.18 -26.84
CA ALA A 3 -46.53 -22.49 -25.62
C ALA A 3 -45.71 -23.32 -24.62
N ASP A 4 -45.24 -24.51 -24.94
CA ASP A 4 -44.68 -25.46 -23.97
C ASP A 4 -43.27 -25.98 -24.27
N ALA A 5 -42.47 -25.31 -25.07
CA ALA A 5 -41.06 -25.69 -25.13
C ALA A 5 -40.33 -25.13 -23.89
N PRO A 6 -39.76 -25.97 -23.00
CA PRO A 6 -39.04 -25.47 -21.83
C PRO A 6 -37.89 -24.56 -22.28
N VAL A 7 -37.95 -23.31 -21.88
CA VAL A 7 -36.88 -22.33 -22.16
C VAL A 7 -35.58 -22.87 -21.53
N ARG A 8 -34.71 -23.46 -22.36
CA ARG A 8 -33.42 -23.98 -21.92
C ARG A 8 -32.55 -22.80 -21.48
N VAL A 9 -32.42 -22.64 -20.18
CA VAL A 9 -31.52 -21.63 -19.58
C VAL A 9 -30.09 -21.95 -20.00
N PRO A 10 -29.37 -21.02 -20.67
CA PRO A 10 -28.01 -21.27 -21.12
C PRO A 10 -27.07 -21.45 -19.93
N SER A 11 -26.15 -22.42 -20.01
CA SER A 11 -25.14 -22.58 -18.98
C SER A 11 -24.19 -21.38 -18.97
N GLY A 12 -23.72 -20.96 -17.81
CA GLY A 12 -22.76 -19.85 -17.69
C GLY A 12 -21.45 -20.09 -18.46
N ARG A 13 -21.10 -21.38 -18.75
CA ARG A 13 -20.00 -21.74 -19.65
C ARG A 13 -20.29 -21.39 -21.11
N ALA A 14 -21.51 -21.59 -21.56
CA ALA A 14 -21.94 -21.24 -22.91
C ALA A 14 -21.94 -19.71 -23.09
N MET A 15 -22.48 -18.98 -22.13
CA MET A 15 -22.48 -17.52 -22.13
C MET A 15 -21.08 -16.95 -22.22
N ARG A 16 -20.14 -17.44 -21.39
CA ARG A 16 -18.75 -16.99 -21.45
C ARG A 16 -18.05 -17.33 -22.75
N ARG A 17 -18.30 -18.53 -23.32
CA ARG A 17 -17.73 -18.90 -24.63
C ARG A 17 -18.24 -17.98 -25.73
N TRP A 18 -19.52 -17.64 -25.68
CA TRP A 18 -20.11 -16.71 -26.65
C TRP A 18 -19.51 -15.30 -26.53
N THR A 19 -19.44 -14.74 -25.32
CA THR A 19 -18.84 -13.42 -25.07
C THR A 19 -17.38 -13.37 -25.53
N ARG A 20 -16.56 -14.39 -25.17
CA ARG A 20 -15.16 -14.48 -25.60
C ARG A 20 -14.99 -14.60 -27.11
N ARG A 21 -15.89 -15.31 -27.81
CA ARG A 21 -15.86 -15.34 -29.27
C ARG A 21 -16.12 -13.95 -29.85
N PHE A 22 -17.10 -13.25 -29.31
CA PHE A 22 -17.43 -11.91 -29.75
C PHE A 22 -16.33 -10.88 -29.47
N GLU A 23 -15.69 -10.96 -28.31
CA GLU A 23 -14.53 -10.15 -27.93
C GLU A 23 -13.35 -10.41 -28.87
N ARG A 24 -13.04 -11.67 -29.17
CA ARG A 24 -11.95 -12.03 -30.10
C ARG A 24 -12.16 -11.51 -31.51
N HIS A 25 -13.39 -11.41 -31.98
CA HIS A 25 -13.68 -10.82 -33.29
C HIS A 25 -13.53 -9.31 -33.32
N ARG A 26 -13.56 -8.65 -32.16
CA ARG A 26 -13.42 -7.19 -32.03
C ARG A 26 -12.08 -6.73 -31.47
N SER A 27 -11.34 -7.62 -30.81
CA SER A 27 -10.03 -7.30 -30.26
C SER A 27 -8.96 -7.53 -31.34
N SER A 28 -8.15 -6.52 -31.58
CA SER A 28 -6.94 -6.62 -32.43
C SER A 28 -5.75 -7.23 -31.68
N THR A 29 -5.98 -7.83 -30.50
CA THR A 29 -4.91 -8.46 -29.72
C THR A 29 -4.35 -9.66 -30.46
N SER A 30 -3.10 -9.55 -30.86
CA SER A 30 -2.36 -10.62 -31.53
C SER A 30 -1.89 -11.66 -30.49
N VAL A 31 -1.57 -12.86 -30.95
CA VAL A 31 -0.95 -13.89 -30.09
C VAL A 31 0.39 -13.39 -29.54
N SER A 32 1.10 -12.55 -30.28
CA SER A 32 2.35 -11.91 -29.83
C SER A 32 2.15 -10.99 -28.63
N ASP A 33 1.02 -10.25 -28.56
CA ASP A 33 0.72 -9.38 -27.41
C ASP A 33 0.48 -10.21 -26.14
N LEU A 34 -0.23 -11.32 -26.29
CA LEU A 34 -0.49 -12.25 -25.17
C LEU A 34 0.80 -12.93 -24.69
N LEU A 35 1.70 -13.30 -25.60
CA LEU A 35 3.01 -13.82 -25.25
C LEU A 35 3.89 -12.75 -24.58
N GLY A 36 3.81 -11.50 -25.03
CA GLY A 36 4.48 -10.35 -24.42
C GLY A 36 4.01 -10.12 -22.98
N ASP A 37 2.71 -10.17 -22.74
CA ASP A 37 2.13 -10.04 -21.39
C ASP A 37 2.58 -11.16 -20.47
N VAL A 38 2.53 -12.42 -20.94
CA VAL A 38 3.00 -13.60 -20.18
C VAL A 38 4.49 -13.49 -19.89
N TYR A 39 5.31 -13.11 -20.88
CA TYR A 39 6.74 -12.88 -20.70
C TYR A 39 7.02 -11.80 -19.65
N THR A 40 6.32 -10.67 -19.73
CA THR A 40 6.46 -9.56 -18.76
C THR A 40 6.13 -10.00 -17.34
N VAL A 41 5.05 -10.77 -17.15
CA VAL A 41 4.68 -11.31 -15.84
C VAL A 41 5.76 -12.28 -15.32
N ILE A 42 6.22 -13.20 -16.15
CA ILE A 42 7.28 -14.17 -15.79
C ILE A 42 8.57 -13.43 -15.43
N LEU A 43 8.99 -12.46 -16.27
CA LEU A 43 10.19 -11.67 -16.03
C LEU A 43 10.10 -10.87 -14.72
N THR A 44 8.96 -10.21 -14.48
CA THR A 44 8.72 -9.45 -13.24
C THR A 44 8.80 -10.36 -12.02
N LEU A 45 8.17 -11.53 -12.08
CA LEU A 45 8.23 -12.52 -11.00
C LEU A 45 9.64 -13.06 -10.80
N ALA A 46 10.38 -13.34 -11.88
CA ALA A 46 11.75 -13.84 -11.82
C ALA A 46 12.70 -12.79 -11.21
N VAL A 47 12.64 -11.54 -11.68
CA VAL A 47 13.46 -10.43 -11.17
C VAL A 47 13.11 -10.13 -9.69
N THR A 48 11.83 -10.04 -9.36
CA THR A 48 11.40 -9.83 -7.97
C THR A 48 11.84 -11.00 -7.08
N GLY A 49 11.67 -12.23 -7.55
CA GLY A 49 12.12 -13.44 -6.86
C GLY A 49 13.63 -13.46 -6.66
N ALA A 50 14.42 -13.09 -7.67
CA ALA A 50 15.88 -13.03 -7.57
C ALA A 50 16.35 -11.94 -6.58
N ILE A 51 15.71 -10.77 -6.58
CA ILE A 51 16.00 -9.70 -5.60
C ILE A 51 15.68 -10.19 -4.18
N VAL A 52 14.50 -10.77 -3.96
CA VAL A 52 14.09 -11.27 -2.65
C VAL A 52 14.99 -12.43 -2.20
N ALA A 53 15.34 -13.36 -3.09
CA ALA A 53 16.27 -14.44 -2.81
C ALA A 53 17.69 -13.93 -2.49
N GLY A 54 18.17 -12.93 -3.23
CA GLY A 54 19.47 -12.30 -2.97
C GLY A 54 19.51 -11.59 -1.62
N VAL A 55 18.45 -10.88 -1.24
CA VAL A 55 18.31 -10.25 0.08
C VAL A 55 18.22 -11.33 1.17
N ALA A 56 17.41 -12.38 0.97
CA ALA A 56 17.28 -13.48 1.92
C ALA A 56 18.60 -14.25 2.11
N ALA A 57 19.34 -14.50 1.03
CA ALA A 57 20.65 -15.17 1.10
C ALA A 57 21.70 -14.31 1.84
N ARG A 58 21.72 -12.99 1.62
CA ARG A 58 22.60 -12.07 2.37
C ARG A 58 22.24 -12.03 3.85
N LEU A 59 20.95 -11.93 4.17
CA LEU A 59 20.47 -11.98 5.55
C LEU A 59 20.81 -13.33 6.20
N GLY A 60 20.68 -14.44 5.48
CA GLY A 60 21.04 -15.79 5.95
C GLY A 60 22.55 -15.96 6.20
N ALA A 61 23.40 -15.45 5.31
CA ALA A 61 24.86 -15.48 5.47
C ALA A 61 25.33 -14.64 6.67
N ASP A 62 24.70 -13.47 6.87
CA ASP A 62 24.96 -12.62 8.03
C ASP A 62 24.57 -13.28 9.37
N VAL A 63 23.59 -14.19 9.36
CA VAL A 63 23.14 -14.93 10.55
C VAL A 63 24.04 -16.10 10.88
N ALA A 64 24.56 -16.79 9.87
CA ALA A 64 25.37 -18.00 10.05
C ALA A 64 26.74 -17.74 10.71
N GLY A 65 27.26 -16.51 10.62
CA GLY A 65 28.58 -16.14 11.14
C GLY A 65 28.58 -15.48 12.53
N ARG A 66 27.43 -15.39 13.24
CA ARG A 66 27.36 -14.67 14.52
C ARG A 66 27.15 -15.57 15.71
N GLU A 67 28.00 -15.38 16.73
CA GLU A 67 27.80 -15.99 18.05
C GLU A 67 26.51 -15.46 18.70
N PRO A 68 25.81 -16.31 19.50
CA PRO A 68 24.59 -15.88 20.20
C PRO A 68 24.94 -14.81 21.25
N VAL A 69 24.54 -13.57 20.98
CA VAL A 69 24.72 -12.47 21.91
C VAL A 69 23.65 -12.56 23.00
N THR A 70 24.06 -12.52 24.26
CA THR A 70 23.24 -12.67 25.48
C THR A 70 22.37 -11.45 25.79
N GLN A 71 22.30 -10.42 24.92
CA GLN A 71 21.48 -9.23 25.10
C GLN A 71 20.19 -9.30 24.26
N ALA A 72 19.15 -8.57 24.67
CA ALA A 72 17.86 -8.51 23.99
C ALA A 72 18.01 -8.05 22.54
N HIS A 73 17.95 -8.99 21.60
CA HIS A 73 18.05 -8.71 20.17
C HIS A 73 17.02 -9.50 19.39
N LEU A 74 16.48 -8.85 18.34
CA LEU A 74 15.55 -9.48 17.42
C LEU A 74 16.31 -10.45 16.50
N ASP A 75 16.04 -11.75 16.62
CA ASP A 75 16.58 -12.76 15.71
C ASP A 75 15.99 -12.58 14.31
N VAL A 76 16.82 -12.67 13.26
CA VAL A 76 16.42 -12.54 11.85
C VAL A 76 15.36 -13.57 11.45
N ARG A 77 15.33 -14.73 12.10
CA ARG A 77 14.28 -15.73 11.90
C ARG A 77 12.91 -15.22 12.30
N TRP A 78 12.81 -14.44 13.39
CA TRP A 78 11.58 -13.75 13.75
C TRP A 78 11.17 -12.70 12.71
N VAL A 79 12.14 -11.95 12.15
CA VAL A 79 11.87 -10.99 11.06
C VAL A 79 11.26 -11.70 9.85
N SER A 80 11.76 -12.88 9.47
CA SER A 80 11.23 -13.67 8.36
C SER A 80 9.80 -14.14 8.61
N VAL A 81 9.49 -14.61 9.82
CA VAL A 81 8.12 -15.02 10.21
C VAL A 81 7.17 -13.83 10.20
N LEU A 82 7.59 -12.71 10.78
CA LEU A 82 6.80 -11.49 10.80
C LEU A 82 6.54 -10.93 9.39
N ALA A 83 7.54 -11.01 8.49
CA ALA A 83 7.39 -10.64 7.09
C ALA A 83 6.37 -11.55 6.37
N ALA A 84 6.40 -12.86 6.64
CA ALA A 84 5.41 -13.79 6.10
C ALA A 84 3.98 -13.48 6.62
N VAL A 85 3.84 -13.20 7.91
CA VAL A 85 2.56 -12.77 8.50
C VAL A 85 2.07 -11.46 7.90
N ALA A 86 2.98 -10.48 7.71
CA ALA A 86 2.65 -9.21 7.07
C ALA A 86 2.18 -9.41 5.61
N ALA A 87 2.87 -10.26 4.84
CA ALA A 87 2.50 -10.58 3.47
C ALA A 87 1.10 -11.24 3.40
N LEU A 88 0.85 -12.24 4.24
CA LEU A 88 -0.46 -12.89 4.32
C LEU A 88 -1.57 -11.92 4.73
N ALA A 89 -1.31 -11.06 5.72
CA ALA A 89 -2.27 -10.04 6.14
C ALA A 89 -2.50 -9.01 5.02
N ALA A 90 -1.46 -8.56 4.31
CA ALA A 90 -1.59 -7.64 3.18
C ALA A 90 -2.44 -8.26 2.04
N VAL A 91 -2.17 -9.51 1.68
CA VAL A 91 -2.97 -10.26 0.68
C VAL A 91 -4.41 -10.40 1.14
N ALA A 92 -4.66 -10.77 2.40
CA ALA A 92 -6.01 -10.87 2.96
C ALA A 92 -6.76 -9.54 2.91
N GLY A 93 -6.10 -8.44 3.27
CA GLY A 93 -6.65 -7.09 3.21
C GLY A 93 -6.98 -6.65 1.79
N LEU A 94 -6.08 -6.90 0.84
CA LEU A 94 -6.28 -6.61 -0.57
C LEU A 94 -7.47 -7.40 -1.13
N LEU A 95 -7.49 -8.72 -0.92
CA LEU A 95 -8.58 -9.59 -1.36
C LEU A 95 -9.92 -9.22 -0.73
N GLY A 96 -9.93 -8.85 0.56
CA GLY A 96 -11.13 -8.38 1.25
C GLY A 96 -11.70 -7.09 0.67
N ARG A 97 -10.84 -6.19 0.17
CA ARG A 97 -11.24 -4.93 -0.48
C ARG A 97 -11.69 -5.12 -1.92
N LEU A 98 -10.98 -5.91 -2.69
CA LEU A 98 -11.31 -6.23 -4.09
C LEU A 98 -12.58 -7.09 -4.21
N GLY A 99 -12.83 -7.93 -3.21
CA GLY A 99 -13.81 -9.01 -3.27
C GLY A 99 -13.24 -10.22 -4.02
N PRO A 100 -13.01 -11.34 -3.28
CA PRO A 100 -12.43 -12.55 -3.87
C PRO A 100 -13.25 -13.12 -5.04
N VAL A 101 -14.56 -12.86 -5.05
CA VAL A 101 -15.42 -13.15 -6.19
C VAL A 101 -15.88 -11.84 -6.78
N SER A 102 -15.22 -11.38 -7.84
CA SER A 102 -15.57 -10.16 -8.55
C SER A 102 -15.68 -10.42 -10.05
N LEU A 103 -16.69 -9.84 -10.66
CA LEU A 103 -16.88 -9.76 -12.11
C LEU A 103 -16.34 -8.41 -12.58
N GLY A 104 -15.95 -8.29 -13.83
CA GLY A 104 -15.68 -6.99 -14.43
C GLY A 104 -16.94 -6.10 -14.43
N SER A 105 -16.78 -4.78 -14.54
CA SER A 105 -17.92 -3.84 -14.56
C SER A 105 -18.91 -4.17 -15.68
N ALA A 106 -18.42 -4.44 -16.88
CA ALA A 106 -19.23 -4.87 -18.01
C ALA A 106 -19.90 -6.25 -17.77
N GLU A 107 -19.13 -7.23 -17.30
CA GLU A 107 -19.63 -8.57 -17.00
C GLU A 107 -20.74 -8.54 -15.94
N SER A 108 -20.58 -7.74 -14.89
CA SER A 108 -21.58 -7.61 -13.82
C SER A 108 -22.86 -6.91 -14.29
N GLY A 109 -22.73 -5.96 -15.23
CA GLY A 109 -23.88 -5.28 -15.83
C GLY A 109 -24.70 -6.18 -16.76
N TRP A 110 -24.00 -6.97 -17.59
CA TRP A 110 -24.65 -7.76 -18.62
C TRP A 110 -25.03 -9.18 -18.20
N TRP A 111 -24.24 -9.87 -17.39
CA TRP A 111 -24.48 -11.28 -17.07
C TRP A 111 -25.45 -11.51 -15.91
N LEU A 112 -25.42 -10.63 -14.89
CA LEU A 112 -26.23 -10.84 -13.68
C LEU A 112 -27.75 -10.73 -13.92
N PRO A 113 -28.25 -9.87 -14.86
CA PRO A 113 -29.68 -9.83 -15.16
C PRO A 113 -30.19 -11.02 -15.98
N LEU A 114 -29.27 -11.78 -16.62
CA LEU A 114 -29.67 -12.87 -17.51
C LEU A 114 -30.07 -14.11 -16.69
N PRO A 115 -31.13 -14.83 -17.10
CA PRO A 115 -31.49 -16.11 -16.52
C PRO A 115 -30.41 -17.14 -16.88
N GLY A 116 -29.47 -17.40 -16.00
CA GLY A 116 -28.36 -18.33 -16.22
C GLY A 116 -27.93 -19.05 -14.95
N ASP A 117 -27.27 -20.21 -15.11
CA ASP A 117 -26.68 -20.92 -13.97
C ASP A 117 -25.53 -20.10 -13.38
N ARG A 118 -25.83 -19.45 -12.25
CA ARG A 118 -24.91 -18.54 -11.53
C ARG A 118 -23.64 -19.26 -11.07
N ARG A 119 -23.76 -20.52 -10.66
CA ARG A 119 -22.60 -21.28 -10.17
C ARG A 119 -21.57 -21.46 -11.28
N SER A 120 -22.01 -21.93 -12.44
CA SER A 120 -21.09 -22.11 -13.58
C SER A 120 -20.58 -20.79 -14.14
N LEU A 121 -21.34 -19.69 -13.99
CA LEU A 121 -20.95 -18.36 -14.40
C LEU A 121 -19.83 -17.80 -13.51
N LEU A 122 -19.96 -17.91 -12.19
CA LEU A 122 -19.05 -17.30 -11.22
C LEU A 122 -17.82 -18.16 -10.92
N THR A 123 -17.83 -19.47 -11.19
CA THR A 123 -16.73 -20.39 -10.86
C THR A 123 -15.35 -19.89 -11.30
N PRO A 124 -15.11 -19.43 -12.55
CA PRO A 124 -13.76 -18.98 -12.93
C PRO A 124 -13.33 -17.69 -12.22
N ALA A 125 -14.28 -16.78 -11.97
CA ALA A 125 -13.99 -15.56 -11.20
C ALA A 125 -13.63 -15.91 -9.75
N ALA A 126 -14.33 -16.90 -9.16
CA ALA A 126 -14.09 -17.37 -7.81
C ALA A 126 -12.75 -18.09 -7.64
N LEU A 127 -12.25 -18.77 -8.66
CA LEU A 127 -10.97 -19.50 -8.59
C LEU A 127 -9.74 -18.63 -8.86
N ARG A 128 -9.90 -17.44 -9.45
CA ARG A 128 -8.75 -16.55 -9.78
C ARG A 128 -7.95 -16.19 -8.54
N TRP A 129 -8.63 -15.70 -7.51
CA TRP A 129 -7.97 -15.18 -6.32
C TRP A 129 -7.39 -16.26 -5.41
N PRO A 130 -8.09 -17.37 -5.13
CA PRO A 130 -7.46 -18.50 -4.46
C PRO A 130 -6.23 -19.02 -5.22
N GLY A 131 -6.28 -19.09 -6.56
CA GLY A 131 -5.13 -19.47 -7.38
C GLY A 131 -3.96 -18.49 -7.23
N PHE A 132 -4.22 -17.18 -7.31
CA PHE A 132 -3.20 -16.14 -7.12
C PHE A 132 -2.62 -16.17 -5.69
N ALA A 133 -3.48 -16.26 -4.67
CA ALA A 133 -3.04 -16.38 -3.28
C ALA A 133 -2.26 -17.67 -3.01
N GLY A 134 -2.62 -18.76 -3.69
CA GLY A 134 -1.86 -20.01 -3.67
C GLY A 134 -0.47 -19.87 -4.28
N ALA A 135 -0.36 -19.23 -5.44
CA ALA A 135 0.93 -19.00 -6.10
C ALA A 135 1.85 -18.08 -5.25
N THR A 136 1.30 -16.99 -4.71
CA THR A 136 2.06 -16.09 -3.82
C THR A 136 2.44 -16.77 -2.50
N GLY A 137 1.56 -17.60 -1.96
CA GLY A 137 1.82 -18.42 -0.78
C GLY A 137 2.92 -19.46 -1.02
N ALA A 138 2.90 -20.13 -2.19
CA ALA A 138 3.97 -21.06 -2.57
C ALA A 138 5.32 -20.37 -2.64
N LEU A 139 5.38 -19.22 -3.29
CA LEU A 139 6.61 -18.41 -3.37
C LEU A 139 7.06 -17.97 -1.98
N GLY A 140 6.15 -17.49 -1.13
CA GLY A 140 6.46 -17.12 0.25
C GLY A 140 7.00 -18.28 1.09
N GLY A 141 6.42 -19.48 0.97
CA GLY A 141 6.89 -20.70 1.63
C GLY A 141 8.28 -21.12 1.16
N LEU A 142 8.53 -21.08 -0.14
CA LEU A 142 9.83 -21.35 -0.74
C LEU A 142 10.90 -20.37 -0.21
N LEU A 143 10.63 -19.07 -0.25
CA LEU A 143 11.55 -18.04 0.24
C LEU A 143 11.81 -18.17 1.75
N LEU A 144 10.78 -18.54 2.53
CA LEU A 144 10.92 -18.77 3.96
C LEU A 144 11.82 -19.97 4.25
N ALA A 145 11.69 -21.06 3.47
CA ALA A 145 12.58 -22.22 3.60
C ALA A 145 14.03 -21.85 3.29
N LEU A 146 14.27 -21.09 2.23
CA LEU A 146 15.61 -20.63 1.85
C LEU A 146 16.23 -19.68 2.88
N ALA A 147 15.41 -18.83 3.53
CA ALA A 147 15.89 -17.88 4.53
C ALA A 147 16.16 -18.49 5.90
N LEU A 148 15.41 -19.53 6.30
CA LEU A 148 15.45 -20.07 7.65
C LEU A 148 16.25 -21.38 7.78
N ALA A 149 16.46 -22.12 6.69
CA ALA A 149 17.22 -23.38 6.71
C ALA A 149 18.69 -23.12 6.36
N PRO A 150 19.64 -23.53 7.23
CA PRO A 150 21.08 -23.41 6.94
C PRO A 150 21.52 -24.22 5.72
N SER A 151 20.85 -25.35 5.47
CA SER A 151 21.07 -26.24 4.32
C SER A 151 19.71 -26.70 3.80
N PRO A 152 19.05 -25.91 2.89
CA PRO A 152 17.72 -26.25 2.42
C PRO A 152 17.76 -27.49 1.53
N THR A 153 17.09 -28.58 1.97
CA THR A 153 16.88 -29.75 1.13
C THR A 153 15.74 -29.49 0.14
N VAL A 154 15.79 -30.10 -1.04
CA VAL A 154 14.72 -30.01 -2.05
C VAL A 154 13.36 -30.37 -1.46
N LEU A 155 13.34 -31.42 -0.60
CA LEU A 155 12.12 -31.85 0.07
C LEU A 155 11.56 -30.76 1.00
N LEU A 156 12.39 -30.11 1.82
CA LEU A 156 11.97 -29.04 2.72
C LEU A 156 11.37 -27.87 1.92
N VAL A 157 12.05 -27.45 0.86
CA VAL A 157 11.61 -26.37 -0.03
C VAL A 157 10.27 -26.72 -0.70
N ALA A 158 10.12 -27.95 -1.18
CA ALA A 158 8.86 -28.41 -1.79
C ALA A 158 7.71 -28.45 -0.77
N VAL A 159 7.94 -29.01 0.42
CA VAL A 159 6.92 -29.11 1.48
C VAL A 159 6.49 -27.74 1.96
N THR A 160 7.41 -26.81 2.21
CA THR A 160 7.08 -25.44 2.64
C THR A 160 6.41 -24.64 1.53
N GLY A 161 6.77 -24.86 0.26
CA GLY A 161 6.08 -24.31 -0.89
C GLY A 161 4.62 -24.78 -0.98
N VAL A 162 4.38 -26.09 -0.80
CA VAL A 162 3.01 -26.68 -0.79
C VAL A 162 2.21 -26.17 0.41
N LEU A 163 2.81 -26.08 1.59
CA LEU A 163 2.18 -25.47 2.78
C LEU A 163 1.76 -24.02 2.52
N GLY A 164 2.67 -23.20 1.99
CA GLY A 164 2.40 -21.82 1.65
C GLY A 164 1.29 -21.70 0.60
N ALA A 165 1.31 -22.53 -0.44
CA ALA A 165 0.25 -22.61 -1.44
C ALA A 165 -1.10 -22.96 -0.81
N GLY A 166 -1.15 -23.99 0.03
CA GLY A 166 -2.36 -24.42 0.72
C GLY A 166 -2.94 -23.33 1.62
N VAL A 167 -2.09 -22.65 2.40
CA VAL A 167 -2.51 -21.51 3.24
C VAL A 167 -3.07 -20.37 2.38
N GLY A 168 -2.41 -20.02 1.27
CA GLY A 168 -2.87 -18.98 0.35
C GLY A 168 -4.22 -19.34 -0.29
N VAL A 169 -4.38 -20.56 -0.80
CA VAL A 169 -5.65 -21.05 -1.36
C VAL A 169 -6.76 -21.05 -0.32
N ALA A 170 -6.49 -21.56 0.89
CA ALA A 170 -7.45 -21.56 1.99
C ALA A 170 -7.87 -20.14 2.36
N LEU A 171 -6.93 -19.21 2.46
CA LEU A 171 -7.19 -17.80 2.72
C LEU A 171 -8.12 -17.20 1.67
N GLY A 172 -7.82 -17.39 0.38
CA GLY A 172 -8.65 -16.91 -0.73
C GLY A 172 -10.06 -17.52 -0.71
N ALA A 173 -10.19 -18.80 -0.41
CA ALA A 173 -11.46 -19.50 -0.32
C ALA A 173 -12.29 -19.02 0.88
N VAL A 174 -11.67 -18.88 2.06
CA VAL A 174 -12.34 -18.37 3.29
C VAL A 174 -12.83 -16.94 3.09
N LEU A 175 -12.04 -16.09 2.44
CA LEU A 175 -12.44 -14.73 2.09
C LEU A 175 -13.61 -14.72 1.11
N GLY A 176 -13.64 -15.64 0.13
CA GLY A 176 -14.77 -15.84 -0.77
C GLY A 176 -16.05 -16.24 -0.03
N LEU A 177 -15.95 -17.11 0.97
CA LEU A 177 -17.06 -17.48 1.85
C LEU A 177 -17.51 -16.31 2.74
N ALA A 178 -16.54 -15.54 3.27
CA ALA A 178 -16.83 -14.37 4.09
C ALA A 178 -17.52 -13.24 3.31
N GLN A 179 -17.27 -13.16 1.99
CA GLN A 179 -17.92 -12.20 1.10
C GLN A 179 -19.44 -12.44 1.05
N ALA A 180 -19.91 -13.69 1.07
CA ALA A 180 -21.33 -14.01 1.11
C ALA A 180 -22.01 -13.45 2.39
N ARG A 181 -21.23 -13.13 3.42
CA ARG A 181 -21.70 -12.58 4.70
C ARG A 181 -21.09 -11.19 4.93
N ARG A 182 -21.87 -10.12 4.82
CA ARG A 182 -21.39 -8.73 5.04
C ARG A 182 -20.58 -8.54 6.33
N ARG A 183 -21.00 -9.18 7.43
CA ARG A 183 -20.28 -9.12 8.72
C ARG A 183 -18.94 -9.84 8.68
N GLY A 184 -18.87 -11.00 8.01
CA GLY A 184 -17.65 -11.78 7.86
C GLY A 184 -16.56 -11.00 7.13
N ARG A 185 -16.90 -10.35 6.03
CA ARG A 185 -15.96 -9.53 5.26
C ARG A 185 -15.38 -8.35 6.08
N ARG A 186 -16.25 -7.59 6.77
CA ARG A 186 -15.79 -6.47 7.61
C ARG A 186 -14.86 -6.93 8.73
N LEU A 187 -15.18 -8.05 9.35
CA LEU A 187 -14.34 -8.64 10.40
C LEU A 187 -12.97 -9.02 9.83
N MET A 188 -12.92 -9.67 8.68
CA MET A 188 -11.67 -10.09 8.06
C MET A 188 -10.79 -8.92 7.62
N MET A 189 -11.37 -7.85 7.07
CA MET A 189 -10.61 -6.65 6.73
C MET A 189 -10.04 -5.98 7.98
N ARG A 190 -10.83 -5.87 9.06
CA ARG A 190 -10.33 -5.36 10.34
C ARG A 190 -9.23 -6.25 10.90
N ALA A 191 -9.41 -7.57 10.87
CA ALA A 191 -8.40 -8.52 11.32
C ALA A 191 -7.09 -8.37 10.52
N SER A 192 -7.18 -8.26 9.19
CA SER A 192 -6.04 -8.00 8.32
C SER A 192 -5.32 -6.68 8.67
N ASP A 193 -6.07 -5.58 8.79
CA ASP A 193 -5.50 -4.28 9.13
C ASP A 193 -4.87 -4.29 10.53
N THR A 194 -5.51 -4.98 11.50
CA THR A 194 -4.97 -5.16 12.85
C THR A 194 -3.71 -6.01 12.86
N LEU A 195 -3.69 -7.13 12.10
CA LEU A 195 -2.49 -7.97 11.98
C LEU A 195 -1.33 -7.20 11.37
N LEU A 196 -1.58 -6.44 10.29
CA LEU A 196 -0.55 -5.59 9.68
C LEU A 196 -0.01 -4.55 10.68
N ALA A 197 -0.87 -3.96 11.50
CA ALA A 197 -0.46 -3.01 12.52
C ALA A 197 0.31 -3.68 13.67
N LEU A 198 -0.03 -4.93 14.00
CA LEU A 198 0.63 -5.68 15.08
C LEU A 198 2.00 -6.25 14.67
N VAL A 199 2.29 -6.45 13.39
CA VAL A 199 3.58 -6.99 12.93
C VAL A 199 4.78 -6.17 13.43
N PRO A 200 4.89 -4.86 13.18
CA PRO A 200 6.02 -4.08 13.66
C PRO A 200 6.02 -3.90 15.19
N VAL A 201 4.85 -3.90 15.82
CA VAL A 201 4.74 -3.91 17.29
C VAL A 201 5.24 -5.24 17.84
N GLY A 202 4.87 -6.36 17.21
CA GLY A 202 5.37 -7.68 17.54
C GLY A 202 6.89 -7.79 17.36
N ALA A 203 7.45 -7.22 16.30
CA ALA A 203 8.90 -7.15 16.09
C ALA A 203 9.60 -6.40 17.24
N LEU A 204 9.03 -5.29 17.68
CA LEU A 204 9.55 -4.52 18.80
C LEU A 204 9.50 -5.32 20.12
N VAL A 205 8.37 -5.96 20.41
CA VAL A 205 8.20 -6.78 21.62
C VAL A 205 9.17 -7.97 21.62
N LEU A 206 9.28 -8.70 20.50
CA LEU A 206 10.17 -9.84 20.36
C LEU A 206 11.67 -9.45 20.44
N GLY A 207 12.00 -8.21 20.05
CA GLY A 207 13.36 -7.69 20.21
C GLY A 207 13.69 -7.27 21.64
N LEU A 208 12.68 -6.90 22.45
CA LEU A 208 12.86 -6.52 23.86
C LEU A 208 12.80 -7.71 24.82
N VAL A 209 12.09 -8.77 24.45
CA VAL A 209 11.93 -9.98 25.26
C VAL A 209 12.76 -11.10 24.64
N PRO A 210 13.75 -11.67 25.38
CA PRO A 210 14.55 -12.78 24.86
C PRO A 210 13.65 -14.01 24.63
N THR A 211 13.36 -14.28 23.36
CA THR A 211 12.55 -15.41 22.93
C THR A 211 13.36 -16.33 22.02
N ALA A 212 13.25 -17.65 22.24
CA ALA A 212 13.89 -18.60 21.34
C ALA A 212 13.35 -18.42 19.90
N PRO A 213 14.23 -18.37 18.89
CA PRO A 213 13.79 -18.24 17.51
C PRO A 213 12.98 -19.47 17.09
N PRO A 214 11.96 -19.29 16.23
CA PRO A 214 11.16 -20.40 15.75
C PRO A 214 12.04 -21.36 14.98
N ARG A 215 12.01 -22.63 15.36
CA ARG A 215 12.61 -23.70 14.60
C ARG A 215 11.56 -24.14 13.57
N LEU A 216 11.79 -23.90 12.30
CA LEU A 216 11.10 -24.64 11.25
C LEU A 216 11.66 -26.06 11.27
N LEU A 217 11.23 -26.83 12.25
CA LEU A 217 11.36 -28.28 12.22
C LEU A 217 10.70 -28.71 10.93
N GLY A 218 11.43 -29.52 10.12
CA GLY A 218 10.96 -29.97 8.83
C GLY A 218 9.49 -30.33 8.92
N ALA A 219 8.63 -29.47 8.34
CA ALA A 219 7.19 -29.69 8.42
C ALA A 219 6.93 -31.08 7.83
N PRO A 220 6.37 -32.03 8.59
CA PRO A 220 6.19 -33.35 8.07
C PRO A 220 5.33 -33.28 6.81
N VAL A 221 5.66 -34.06 5.79
CA VAL A 221 4.87 -34.14 4.52
C VAL A 221 3.37 -34.25 4.79
N VAL A 222 3.04 -34.92 5.91
CA VAL A 222 1.67 -35.06 6.41
C VAL A 222 1.00 -33.68 6.65
N SER A 223 1.70 -32.69 7.23
CA SER A 223 1.10 -31.37 7.46
C SER A 223 0.80 -30.63 6.15
N ALA A 224 1.66 -30.78 5.14
CA ALA A 224 1.43 -30.21 3.82
C ALA A 224 0.20 -30.85 3.14
N ALA A 225 0.07 -32.19 3.25
CA ALA A 225 -1.07 -32.93 2.73
C ALA A 225 -2.38 -32.50 3.44
N VAL A 226 -2.37 -32.39 4.76
CA VAL A 226 -3.53 -31.95 5.54
C VAL A 226 -3.96 -30.53 5.14
N VAL A 227 -3.03 -29.59 5.05
CA VAL A 227 -3.33 -28.20 4.63
C VAL A 227 -3.85 -28.17 3.21
N ALA A 228 -3.30 -28.95 2.27
CA ALA A 228 -3.78 -29.03 0.90
C ALA A 228 -5.21 -29.59 0.83
N VAL A 229 -5.53 -30.61 1.61
CA VAL A 229 -6.90 -31.18 1.70
C VAL A 229 -7.87 -30.16 2.28
N LEU A 230 -7.51 -29.49 3.37
CA LEU A 230 -8.35 -28.44 3.98
C LEU A 230 -8.58 -27.26 3.03
N ALA A 231 -7.55 -26.85 2.30
CA ALA A 231 -7.65 -25.81 1.27
C ALA A 231 -8.59 -26.24 0.13
N GLY A 232 -8.47 -27.46 -0.36
CA GLY A 232 -9.38 -28.04 -1.36
C GLY A 232 -10.82 -28.08 -0.87
N MET A 233 -11.04 -28.50 0.36
CA MET A 233 -12.36 -28.52 0.99
C MET A 233 -12.96 -27.11 1.12
N ALA A 234 -12.15 -26.12 1.54
CA ALA A 234 -12.59 -24.73 1.61
C ALA A 234 -13.02 -24.19 0.22
N VAL A 235 -12.26 -24.52 -0.84
CA VAL A 235 -12.63 -24.18 -2.22
C VAL A 235 -13.95 -24.83 -2.63
N VAL A 236 -14.14 -26.13 -2.35
CA VAL A 236 -15.39 -26.83 -2.67
C VAL A 236 -16.57 -26.18 -1.95
N VAL A 237 -16.44 -25.87 -0.68
CA VAL A 237 -17.50 -25.19 0.10
C VAL A 237 -17.76 -23.79 -0.47
N MET A 238 -16.73 -23.03 -0.82
CA MET A 238 -16.86 -21.72 -1.47
C MET A 238 -17.66 -21.85 -2.79
N LEU A 239 -17.29 -22.80 -3.65
CA LEU A 239 -17.97 -23.01 -4.94
C LEU A 239 -19.43 -23.42 -4.78
N ARG A 240 -19.77 -24.16 -3.72
CA ARG A 240 -21.18 -24.52 -3.41
C ARG A 240 -22.00 -23.30 -2.97
N ARG A 241 -21.36 -22.29 -2.37
CA ARG A 241 -22.01 -21.07 -1.85
C ARG A 241 -22.04 -19.90 -2.84
N LEU A 242 -21.51 -20.06 -4.07
CA LEU A 242 -21.53 -19.00 -5.09
C LEU A 242 -22.94 -18.49 -5.43
N PRO A 243 -24.01 -19.32 -5.48
CA PRO A 243 -25.36 -18.83 -5.74
C PRO A 243 -25.88 -17.86 -4.66
N ASP A 244 -25.36 -17.95 -3.42
CA ASP A 244 -25.79 -17.13 -2.28
C ASP A 244 -25.25 -15.70 -2.35
N LEU A 245 -24.31 -15.40 -3.28
CA LEU A 245 -23.76 -14.05 -3.48
C LEU A 245 -24.81 -13.11 -4.05
N ARG A 246 -24.95 -11.94 -3.45
CA ARG A 246 -25.91 -10.92 -3.87
C ARG A 246 -25.43 -10.17 -5.10
N ASP A 247 -26.33 -9.86 -6.04
CA ASP A 247 -26.02 -9.09 -7.25
C ASP A 247 -25.48 -7.70 -6.93
N ALA A 248 -26.03 -7.05 -5.92
CA ALA A 248 -25.56 -5.74 -5.48
C ALA A 248 -24.09 -5.77 -5.04
N GLU A 249 -23.68 -6.80 -4.30
CA GLU A 249 -22.29 -7.01 -3.88
C GLU A 249 -21.37 -7.23 -5.09
N LEU A 250 -21.79 -8.08 -6.03
CA LEU A 250 -20.99 -8.37 -7.24
C LEU A 250 -20.84 -7.12 -8.13
N ARG A 251 -21.88 -6.29 -8.28
CA ARG A 251 -21.81 -5.02 -9.02
C ARG A 251 -20.91 -4.00 -8.32
N GLU A 252 -21.07 -3.83 -7.00
CA GLU A 252 -20.22 -2.95 -6.21
C GLU A 252 -18.74 -3.31 -6.35
N ARG A 253 -18.41 -4.63 -6.26
CA ARG A 253 -17.03 -5.12 -6.41
C ARG A 253 -16.56 -5.03 -7.85
N GLY A 254 -17.43 -5.20 -8.82
CA GLY A 254 -17.13 -4.99 -10.22
C GLY A 254 -16.72 -3.55 -10.51
N ALA A 255 -17.43 -2.59 -9.94
CA ALA A 255 -17.08 -1.17 -10.05
C ALA A 255 -15.71 -0.85 -9.41
N VAL A 256 -15.47 -1.34 -8.18
CA VAL A 256 -14.18 -1.17 -7.49
C VAL A 256 -13.04 -1.80 -8.30
N THR A 257 -13.23 -3.02 -8.82
CA THR A 257 -12.22 -3.70 -9.64
C THR A 257 -11.97 -2.95 -10.96
N GLY A 258 -13.02 -2.37 -11.56
CA GLY A 258 -12.91 -1.53 -12.75
C GLY A 258 -12.11 -0.25 -12.46
N GLN A 259 -12.40 0.45 -11.38
CA GLN A 259 -11.64 1.62 -10.93
C GLN A 259 -10.18 1.29 -10.65
N LEU A 260 -9.92 0.17 -9.98
CA LEU A 260 -8.56 -0.28 -9.69
C LEU A 260 -7.79 -0.64 -10.96
N ARG A 261 -8.42 -1.27 -11.95
CA ARG A 261 -7.82 -1.50 -13.26
C ARG A 261 -7.51 -0.20 -13.97
N GLY A 262 -8.45 0.73 -14.00
CA GLY A 262 -8.24 2.06 -14.56
C GLY A 262 -7.07 2.78 -13.86
N ALA A 263 -7.07 2.80 -12.52
CA ALA A 263 -6.02 3.39 -11.71
C ALA A 263 -4.65 2.70 -11.90
N ALA A 264 -4.63 1.39 -12.05
CA ALA A 264 -3.40 0.63 -12.32
C ALA A 264 -2.85 0.91 -13.73
N LEU A 265 -3.72 0.96 -14.74
CA LEU A 265 -3.34 1.28 -16.12
C LEU A 265 -2.88 2.73 -16.26
N SER A 266 -3.56 3.66 -15.57
CA SER A 266 -3.15 5.07 -15.50
C SER A 266 -2.04 5.32 -14.48
N MET A 267 -1.58 4.29 -13.75
CA MET A 267 -0.63 4.38 -12.64
C MET A 267 -1.03 5.44 -11.59
N ASP A 268 -2.34 5.75 -11.50
CA ASP A 268 -2.84 6.74 -10.55
C ASP A 268 -2.95 6.16 -9.14
N THR A 269 -1.88 6.36 -8.35
CA THR A 269 -1.83 5.90 -6.96
C THR A 269 -2.86 6.58 -6.06
N ARG A 270 -3.42 7.73 -6.45
CA ARG A 270 -4.53 8.38 -5.72
C ARG A 270 -5.84 7.65 -5.96
N GLU A 271 -6.17 7.38 -7.23
CA GLU A 271 -7.34 6.57 -7.58
C GLU A 271 -7.22 5.17 -6.99
N LEU A 272 -6.01 4.58 -7.04
CA LEU A 272 -5.72 3.31 -6.39
C LEU A 272 -5.98 3.38 -4.88
N GLY A 273 -5.45 4.38 -4.20
CA GLY A 273 -5.68 4.61 -2.77
C GLY A 273 -7.14 4.87 -2.44
N ARG A 274 -7.83 5.65 -3.28
CA ARG A 274 -9.26 5.95 -3.13
C ARG A 274 -10.11 4.69 -3.31
N ALA A 275 -9.89 3.93 -4.36
CA ALA A 275 -10.60 2.69 -4.63
C ALA A 275 -10.40 1.65 -3.52
N LEU A 276 -9.19 1.59 -2.92
CA LEU A 276 -8.89 0.71 -1.79
C LEU A 276 -9.46 1.23 -0.45
N SER A 277 -9.69 2.54 -0.31
CA SER A 277 -10.22 3.15 0.93
C SER A 277 -11.74 3.35 0.93
N GLN A 278 -12.42 3.16 -0.20
CA GLN A 278 -13.87 3.32 -0.31
C GLN A 278 -14.64 2.23 0.46
N GLU A 279 -14.58 2.30 1.78
CA GLU A 279 -15.70 1.83 2.59
C GLU A 279 -16.57 3.04 2.93
N ALA A 280 -17.84 2.98 2.54
CA ALA A 280 -18.82 3.93 3.00
C ALA A 280 -18.87 3.86 4.53
N THR A 281 -18.04 4.68 5.17
CA THR A 281 -18.12 4.87 6.62
C THR A 281 -19.41 5.63 6.85
N PRO A 282 -20.37 5.08 7.59
CA PRO A 282 -21.60 5.82 7.90
C PRO A 282 -21.19 7.14 8.56
N ALA A 283 -21.82 8.23 8.12
CA ALA A 283 -21.56 9.55 8.66
C ALA A 283 -21.63 9.51 10.19
N GLN A 284 -20.48 9.61 10.83
CA GLN A 284 -20.41 9.64 12.29
C GLN A 284 -21.05 10.94 12.76
N ARG A 285 -22.01 10.84 13.67
CA ARG A 285 -22.63 12.01 14.27
C ARG A 285 -21.55 12.95 14.79
N SER A 286 -21.54 14.17 14.24
CA SER A 286 -20.53 15.19 14.58
C SER A 286 -20.60 15.56 16.06
N ARG A 287 -19.57 15.22 16.81
CA ARG A 287 -19.36 15.70 18.20
C ARG A 287 -18.66 17.06 18.25
N SER A 288 -18.41 17.66 17.09
CA SER A 288 -17.65 18.93 16.97
C SER A 288 -18.33 20.12 17.64
N ALA A 289 -19.65 20.09 17.79
CA ALA A 289 -20.39 21.15 18.49
C ALA A 289 -20.00 21.30 19.98
N ARG A 290 -19.41 20.26 20.59
CA ARG A 290 -18.96 20.25 21.99
C ARG A 290 -17.57 20.82 22.23
N LEU A 291 -16.79 21.06 21.14
CA LEU A 291 -15.41 21.52 21.23
C LEU A 291 -15.36 23.06 21.30
N ARG A 292 -15.41 23.62 22.52
CA ARG A 292 -15.42 25.07 22.76
C ARG A 292 -14.21 25.81 22.18
N TRP A 293 -13.05 25.20 22.16
CA TRP A 293 -11.81 25.78 21.64
C TRP A 293 -11.83 26.04 20.13
N LEU A 294 -12.65 25.31 19.35
CA LEU A 294 -12.88 25.57 17.93
C LEU A 294 -13.56 26.92 17.67
N ARG A 295 -14.26 27.48 18.67
CA ARG A 295 -14.94 28.78 18.51
C ARG A 295 -13.95 29.94 18.39
N GLY A 296 -12.80 29.86 19.05
CA GLY A 296 -11.73 30.84 18.93
C GLY A 296 -11.04 30.86 17.57
N ALA A 297 -10.95 29.72 16.89
CA ALA A 297 -10.34 29.59 15.57
C ALA A 297 -11.18 30.27 14.46
N ARG A 298 -12.49 30.52 14.67
CA ARG A 298 -13.35 31.19 13.69
C ARG A 298 -12.90 32.59 13.29
N ARG A 299 -12.18 33.30 14.18
CA ARG A 299 -11.69 34.67 13.92
C ARG A 299 -10.39 34.72 13.13
N ARG A 300 -9.70 33.56 12.96
CA ARG A 300 -8.40 33.47 12.25
C ARG A 300 -8.45 32.31 11.26
N PRO A 301 -8.63 32.57 9.96
CA PRO A 301 -8.87 31.52 8.98
C PRO A 301 -7.76 30.49 8.87
N GLY A 302 -6.49 30.91 9.05
CA GLY A 302 -5.36 29.97 9.08
C GLY A 302 -5.41 28.98 10.26
N LEU A 303 -5.75 29.47 11.47
CA LEU A 303 -5.92 28.58 12.63
C LEU A 303 -7.12 27.65 12.48
N ALA A 304 -8.18 28.07 11.76
CA ALA A 304 -9.31 27.21 11.46
C ALA A 304 -8.89 26.01 10.59
N LEU A 305 -8.00 26.21 9.61
CA LEU A 305 -7.44 25.13 8.79
C LEU A 305 -6.62 24.16 9.66
N VAL A 306 -5.69 24.67 10.47
CA VAL A 306 -4.86 23.86 11.37
C VAL A 306 -5.72 23.03 12.33
N THR A 307 -6.75 23.64 12.91
CA THR A 307 -7.65 22.93 13.83
C THR A 307 -8.48 21.87 13.13
N ALA A 308 -8.93 22.13 11.90
CA ALA A 308 -9.65 21.15 11.08
C ALA A 308 -8.75 19.94 10.75
N ASP A 309 -7.53 20.19 10.29
CA ASP A 309 -6.57 19.13 9.93
C ASP A 309 -6.13 18.32 11.17
N ALA A 310 -5.91 18.98 12.31
CA ALA A 310 -5.60 18.30 13.58
C ALA A 310 -6.75 17.39 14.05
N LEU A 311 -8.00 17.85 13.90
CA LEU A 311 -9.17 17.03 14.22
C LEU A 311 -9.36 15.86 13.27
N LEU A 312 -9.08 16.03 11.97
CA LEU A 312 -9.08 14.94 11.01
C LEU A 312 -8.09 13.86 11.42
N LEU A 313 -6.87 14.24 11.76
CA LEU A 313 -5.83 13.31 12.22
C LEU A 313 -6.23 12.61 13.53
N ALA A 314 -6.63 13.36 14.55
CA ALA A 314 -6.94 12.83 15.87
C ALA A 314 -8.18 11.90 15.87
N ARG A 315 -9.13 12.11 14.98
CA ARG A 315 -10.34 11.28 14.85
C ARG A 315 -10.13 10.04 14.00
N SER A 316 -9.08 10.00 13.21
CA SER A 316 -8.77 8.87 12.36
C SER A 316 -7.88 7.88 13.09
N THR A 317 -8.48 6.87 13.74
CA THR A 317 -7.73 5.77 14.38
C THR A 317 -6.74 5.13 13.41
N ARG A 318 -7.09 5.05 12.12
CA ARG A 318 -6.22 4.51 11.08
C ARG A 318 -4.91 5.30 10.97
N HIS A 319 -4.97 6.63 10.96
CA HIS A 319 -3.77 7.47 10.82
C HIS A 319 -2.90 7.41 12.07
N VAL A 320 -3.51 7.36 13.26
CA VAL A 320 -2.77 7.16 14.52
C VAL A 320 -2.05 5.82 14.54
N VAL A 321 -2.73 4.73 14.13
CA VAL A 321 -2.10 3.41 13.99
C VAL A 321 -0.99 3.44 12.94
N GLN A 322 -1.19 4.14 11.82
CA GLN A 322 -0.19 4.28 10.76
C GLN A 322 1.09 5.00 11.25
N LEU A 323 0.95 6.04 12.08
CA LEU A 323 2.08 6.71 12.74
C LEU A 323 2.85 5.75 13.65
N ALA A 324 2.13 4.98 14.48
CA ALA A 324 2.73 4.01 15.39
C ALA A 324 3.45 2.88 14.63
N VAL A 325 2.81 2.31 13.61
CA VAL A 325 3.40 1.28 12.74
C VAL A 325 4.66 1.80 12.04
N GLY A 326 4.61 3.03 11.52
CA GLY A 326 5.76 3.69 10.92
C GLY A 326 6.93 3.84 11.88
N ALA A 327 6.67 4.14 13.16
CA ALA A 327 7.71 4.24 14.18
C ALA A 327 8.29 2.87 14.57
N CYS A 328 7.47 1.84 14.65
CA CYS A 328 7.94 0.50 15.01
C CYS A 328 8.93 -0.09 14.00
N LEU A 329 8.90 0.32 12.72
CA LEU A 329 9.84 -0.18 11.70
C LEU A 329 11.30 0.16 12.01
N PRO A 330 11.71 1.44 12.15
CA PRO A 330 13.08 1.79 12.51
C PRO A 330 13.44 1.34 13.94
N LEU A 331 12.50 1.37 14.88
CA LEU A 331 12.74 0.88 16.24
C LEU A 331 13.04 -0.63 16.27
N ALA A 332 12.29 -1.43 15.50
CA ALA A 332 12.57 -2.86 15.38
C ALA A 332 13.92 -3.12 14.68
N ALA A 333 14.28 -2.31 13.67
CA ALA A 333 15.56 -2.43 12.99
C ALA A 333 16.74 -2.12 13.95
N LEU A 334 16.59 -1.19 14.89
CA LEU A 334 17.60 -0.89 15.91
C LEU A 334 17.82 -2.05 16.90
N LEU A 335 16.82 -2.92 17.10
CA LEU A 335 16.90 -4.08 17.98
C LEU A 335 17.54 -5.30 17.30
N VAL A 336 17.76 -5.29 16.00
CA VAL A 336 18.51 -6.35 15.31
C VAL A 336 19.97 -6.30 15.77
N ALA A 337 20.55 -7.46 16.11
CA ALA A 337 21.95 -7.56 16.46
C ALA A 337 22.83 -7.12 15.29
N ALA A 338 23.61 -6.05 15.46
CA ALA A 338 24.41 -5.40 14.43
C ALA A 338 23.62 -5.14 13.13
N PRO A 339 22.63 -4.24 13.18
CA PRO A 339 21.87 -3.88 11.98
C PRO A 339 22.82 -3.27 10.96
N ALA A 340 22.73 -3.75 9.70
CA ALA A 340 23.42 -3.06 8.62
C ALA A 340 22.90 -1.61 8.57
N PRO A 341 23.75 -0.58 8.55
CA PRO A 341 23.30 0.82 8.52
C PRO A 341 22.31 1.11 7.37
N SER A 342 22.49 0.42 6.24
CA SER A 342 21.57 0.46 5.11
C SER A 342 20.17 -0.09 5.42
N ALA A 343 20.07 -1.15 6.23
CA ALA A 343 18.78 -1.71 6.64
C ALA A 343 18.04 -0.78 7.61
N LEU A 344 18.76 -0.16 8.54
CA LEU A 344 18.21 0.85 9.44
C LEU A 344 17.74 2.08 8.65
N LEU A 345 18.55 2.54 7.69
CA LEU A 345 18.18 3.63 6.80
C LEU A 345 16.91 3.30 6.00
N ALA A 346 16.84 2.12 5.39
CA ALA A 346 15.66 1.68 4.65
C ALA A 346 14.42 1.63 5.55
N ALA A 347 14.54 1.07 6.76
CA ALA A 347 13.45 1.01 7.74
C ALA A 347 12.99 2.42 8.17
N LEU A 348 13.93 3.37 8.36
CA LEU A 348 13.63 4.75 8.67
C LEU A 348 12.91 5.45 7.51
N LEU A 349 13.43 5.34 6.28
CA LEU A 349 12.83 5.97 5.10
C LEU A 349 11.40 5.47 4.87
N VAL A 350 11.19 4.14 4.92
CA VAL A 350 9.87 3.53 4.75
C VAL A 350 8.96 3.91 5.91
N GLY A 351 9.43 3.82 7.15
CA GLY A 351 8.66 4.14 8.35
C GLY A 351 8.22 5.61 8.37
N ALA A 352 9.14 6.53 8.08
CA ALA A 352 8.86 7.96 8.02
C ALA A 352 7.89 8.30 6.89
N TRP A 353 8.04 7.70 5.70
CA TRP A 353 7.11 7.91 4.59
C TRP A 353 5.71 7.39 4.91
N VAL A 354 5.60 6.17 5.46
CA VAL A 354 4.32 5.60 5.91
C VAL A 354 3.67 6.49 6.96
N ALA A 355 4.41 6.93 7.97
CA ALA A 355 3.92 7.83 9.01
C ALA A 355 3.45 9.17 8.42
N ALA A 356 4.27 9.81 7.59
CA ALA A 356 3.97 11.09 6.97
C ALA A 356 2.73 11.05 6.07
N LEU A 357 2.52 9.96 5.30
CA LEU A 357 1.32 9.76 4.50
C LEU A 357 0.02 9.85 5.33
N GLY A 358 0.05 9.44 6.59
CA GLY A 358 -1.08 9.55 7.52
C GLY A 358 -1.43 11.00 7.88
N THR A 359 -0.48 11.93 7.78
CA THR A 359 -0.66 13.33 8.20
C THR A 359 -1.22 14.25 7.12
N ALA A 360 -1.19 13.85 5.85
CA ALA A 360 -1.51 14.69 4.69
C ALA A 360 -2.99 14.65 4.26
N GLU A 361 -3.89 14.11 5.08
CA GLU A 361 -5.29 13.93 4.70
C GLU A 361 -5.99 15.27 4.41
N GLY A 362 -5.76 16.32 5.22
CA GLY A 362 -6.29 17.65 4.99
C GLY A 362 -5.87 18.25 3.64
N ALA A 363 -4.60 18.08 3.25
CA ALA A 363 -4.10 18.52 1.95
C ALA A 363 -4.72 17.76 0.78
N ARG A 364 -4.98 16.46 0.95
CA ARG A 364 -5.68 15.64 -0.07
C ARG A 364 -7.12 16.08 -0.27
N TRP A 365 -7.84 16.37 0.81
CA TRP A 365 -9.19 16.90 0.73
C TRP A 365 -9.23 18.27 0.07
N ALA A 366 -8.27 19.14 0.37
CA ALA A 366 -8.14 20.45 -0.26
C ALA A 366 -7.96 20.36 -1.78
N GLU A 367 -7.11 19.45 -2.24
CA GLU A 367 -6.91 19.23 -3.68
C GLU A 367 -8.13 18.63 -4.38
N MET A 368 -8.92 17.80 -3.68
CA MET A 368 -10.16 17.26 -4.25
C MET A 368 -11.29 18.28 -4.33
N ALA A 369 -11.29 19.28 -3.47
CA ALA A 369 -12.32 20.31 -3.41
C ALA A 369 -11.71 21.72 -3.30
N PRO A 370 -10.97 22.21 -4.30
CA PRO A 370 -10.24 23.47 -4.25
C PRO A 370 -11.16 24.67 -4.05
N VAL A 371 -12.43 24.57 -4.44
CA VAL A 371 -13.44 25.60 -4.25
C VAL A 371 -13.67 25.92 -2.77
N VAL A 372 -13.57 24.91 -1.88
CA VAL A 372 -13.77 25.10 -0.43
C VAL A 372 -12.65 25.98 0.16
N ASP A 373 -11.42 25.78 -0.28
CA ASP A 373 -10.29 26.62 0.16
C ASP A 373 -10.32 28.02 -0.48
N ALA A 374 -10.87 28.15 -1.71
CA ALA A 374 -11.01 29.43 -2.40
C ALA A 374 -12.02 30.40 -1.72
N ILE A 375 -12.95 29.88 -0.90
CA ILE A 375 -13.89 30.70 -0.11
C ILE A 375 -13.19 31.38 1.07
N LEU A 376 -12.04 30.85 1.50
CA LEU A 376 -11.30 31.43 2.63
C LEU A 376 -10.59 32.73 2.24
N PRO A 377 -10.54 33.74 3.12
CA PRO A 377 -9.82 34.99 2.87
C PRO A 377 -8.31 34.79 3.02
N LEU A 378 -7.75 33.85 2.27
CA LEU A 378 -6.34 33.47 2.28
C LEU A 378 -5.86 33.26 0.83
N SER A 379 -4.61 33.64 0.56
CA SER A 379 -3.99 33.28 -0.72
C SER A 379 -3.74 31.77 -0.78
N ALA A 380 -3.73 31.18 -1.98
CA ALA A 380 -3.45 29.76 -2.18
C ALA A 380 -2.10 29.31 -1.55
N ARG A 381 -1.09 30.21 -1.57
CA ARG A 381 0.19 29.98 -0.92
C ARG A 381 0.06 29.96 0.61
N ALA A 382 -0.73 30.89 1.18
CA ALA A 382 -0.97 30.90 2.62
C ALA A 382 -1.73 29.66 3.09
N VAL A 383 -2.74 29.20 2.32
CA VAL A 383 -3.43 27.95 2.61
C VAL A 383 -2.46 26.77 2.67
N ARG A 384 -1.55 26.64 1.70
CA ARG A 384 -0.55 25.56 1.71
C ARG A 384 0.37 25.62 2.93
N TRP A 385 0.81 26.81 3.32
CA TRP A 385 1.62 26.98 4.54
C TRP A 385 0.88 26.57 5.81
N TRP A 386 -0.39 26.98 5.97
CA TRP A 386 -1.18 26.60 7.14
C TRP A 386 -1.45 25.09 7.20
N ARG A 387 -1.65 24.44 6.06
CA ARG A 387 -1.87 22.99 5.99
C ARG A 387 -0.58 22.16 6.20
N LEU A 388 0.60 22.77 6.13
CA LEU A 388 1.86 22.13 6.52
C LEU A 388 2.04 22.06 8.04
N ALA A 389 1.35 22.87 8.83
CA ALA A 389 1.55 22.98 10.27
C ALA A 389 1.32 21.66 11.01
N VAL A 390 0.18 21.00 10.76
CA VAL A 390 -0.16 19.71 11.43
C VAL A 390 0.77 18.57 11.00
N PRO A 391 1.04 18.33 9.71
CA PRO A 391 2.03 17.36 9.29
C PRO A 391 3.41 17.59 9.91
N THR A 392 3.89 18.84 9.90
CA THR A 392 5.20 19.19 10.48
C THR A 392 5.26 18.91 11.97
N ALA A 393 4.29 19.41 12.75
CA ALA A 393 4.25 19.17 14.19
C ALA A 393 4.18 17.68 14.53
N THR A 394 3.36 16.93 13.80
CA THR A 394 3.23 15.49 14.01
C THR A 394 4.52 14.75 13.67
N MET A 395 5.18 15.11 12.57
CA MET A 395 6.45 14.48 12.17
C MET A 395 7.60 14.88 13.09
N VAL A 396 7.59 16.07 13.70
CA VAL A 396 8.56 16.45 14.76
C VAL A 396 8.43 15.51 15.96
N LEU A 397 7.21 15.30 16.46
CA LEU A 397 6.97 14.37 17.57
C LEU A 397 7.38 12.93 17.21
N TRP A 398 7.03 12.48 16.01
CA TRP A 398 7.38 11.17 15.49
C TRP A 398 8.91 11.01 15.38
N SER A 399 9.60 11.97 14.77
CA SER A 399 11.04 11.94 14.58
C SER A 399 11.78 11.99 15.92
N LEU A 400 11.34 12.81 16.86
CA LEU A 400 11.92 12.85 18.20
C LEU A 400 11.82 11.47 18.90
N ALA A 401 10.68 10.81 18.81
CA ALA A 401 10.50 9.48 19.40
C ALA A 401 11.43 8.42 18.78
N VAL A 402 11.57 8.41 17.45
CA VAL A 402 12.46 7.48 16.74
C VAL A 402 13.93 7.79 16.99
N PHE A 403 14.31 9.07 16.86
CA PHE A 403 15.70 9.48 17.01
C PHE A 403 16.20 9.46 18.47
N ALA A 404 15.31 9.48 19.46
CA ALA A 404 15.67 9.18 20.84
C ALA A 404 16.23 7.76 20.98
N ALA A 405 15.64 6.78 20.27
CA ALA A 405 16.18 5.43 20.24
C ALA A 405 17.46 5.33 19.41
N VAL A 406 17.59 6.09 18.32
CA VAL A 406 18.84 6.19 17.56
C VAL A 406 19.95 6.79 18.44
N ALA A 407 19.66 7.86 19.16
CA ALA A 407 20.58 8.49 20.11
C ALA A 407 21.02 7.53 21.22
N TRP A 408 20.08 6.75 21.76
CA TRP A 408 20.41 5.73 22.75
C TRP A 408 21.37 4.68 22.21
N ARG A 409 21.27 4.32 20.91
CA ARG A 409 22.11 3.30 20.25
C ARG A 409 23.51 3.82 19.88
N TYR A 410 23.58 5.06 19.38
CA TYR A 410 24.85 5.64 18.87
C TYR A 410 25.52 6.58 19.86
N GLY A 411 24.87 6.96 20.96
CA GLY A 411 25.34 7.99 21.89
C GLY A 411 25.06 9.40 21.40
N ASP A 412 25.48 10.39 22.19
CA ASP A 412 25.44 11.81 21.87
C ASP A 412 24.04 12.33 21.44
N ALA A 413 23.12 12.36 22.40
CA ALA A 413 21.70 12.63 22.16
C ALA A 413 21.42 14.00 21.51
N GLY A 414 22.20 15.01 21.82
CA GLY A 414 21.97 16.38 21.33
C GLY A 414 21.93 16.49 19.82
N PRO A 415 22.98 16.13 19.09
CA PRO A 415 23.03 16.18 17.64
C PRO A 415 21.95 15.32 16.96
N TRP A 416 21.66 14.11 17.47
CA TRP A 416 20.62 13.24 16.90
C TRP A 416 19.22 13.83 17.07
N LEU A 417 18.90 14.40 18.22
CA LEU A 417 17.60 15.05 18.44
C LEU A 417 17.48 16.36 17.65
N ALA A 418 18.56 17.11 17.49
CA ALA A 418 18.58 18.27 16.59
C ALA A 418 18.30 17.85 15.13
N LEU A 419 18.95 16.77 14.66
CA LEU A 419 18.72 16.22 13.33
C LEU A 419 17.27 15.73 13.15
N ALA A 420 16.67 15.16 14.20
CA ALA A 420 15.26 14.76 14.20
C ALA A 420 14.33 15.95 13.95
N VAL A 421 14.52 17.05 14.69
CA VAL A 421 13.70 18.25 14.56
C VAL A 421 13.90 18.91 13.20
N LEU A 422 15.12 19.00 12.73
CA LEU A 422 15.47 19.62 11.45
C LEU A 422 14.95 18.80 10.25
N SER A 423 14.98 17.47 10.31
CA SER A 423 14.55 16.62 9.20
C SER A 423 13.03 16.37 9.17
N ALA A 424 12.33 16.52 10.27
CA ALA A 424 10.90 16.24 10.37
C ALA A 424 10.03 17.01 9.34
N PRO A 425 10.26 18.33 9.10
CA PRO A 425 9.50 19.09 8.11
C PRO A 425 9.72 18.61 6.68
N VAL A 426 10.83 17.92 6.38
CA VAL A 426 11.10 17.34 5.06
C VAL A 426 10.06 16.27 4.69
N TRP A 427 9.75 15.40 5.63
CA TRP A 427 8.73 14.37 5.45
C TRP A 427 7.33 14.96 5.26
N ALA A 428 7.00 15.95 6.08
CA ALA A 428 5.76 16.70 5.97
C ALA A 428 5.63 17.40 4.61
N ALA A 429 6.69 18.05 4.15
CA ALA A 429 6.75 18.73 2.86
C ALA A 429 6.63 17.75 1.68
N GLY A 430 7.30 16.59 1.76
CA GLY A 430 7.21 15.53 0.75
C GLY A 430 5.78 15.04 0.55
N VAL A 431 5.08 14.67 1.62
CA VAL A 431 3.69 14.19 1.50
C VAL A 431 2.71 15.30 1.15
N HIS A 432 2.95 16.53 1.59
CA HIS A 432 2.18 17.70 1.21
C HIS A 432 2.30 17.98 -0.30
N ARG A 433 3.51 17.98 -0.84
CA ARG A 433 3.77 18.10 -2.28
C ARG A 433 3.12 16.95 -3.07
N SER A 434 3.17 15.74 -2.56
CA SER A 434 2.48 14.57 -3.11
C SER A 434 0.97 14.75 -3.14
N ALA A 435 0.38 15.39 -2.12
CA ALA A 435 -1.05 15.66 -2.05
C ALA A 435 -1.53 16.65 -3.12
N TYR A 436 -0.74 17.69 -3.41
CA TYR A 436 -1.06 18.74 -4.40
C TYR A 436 -0.48 18.48 -5.81
N ARG A 437 -0.12 17.26 -6.15
CA ARG A 437 0.33 16.96 -7.50
C ARG A 437 -0.84 17.02 -8.50
N ALA A 438 -0.61 17.60 -9.66
CA ALA A 438 -1.59 17.58 -10.75
C ALA A 438 -1.84 16.16 -11.25
N ALA A 439 -2.99 15.92 -11.87
CA ALA A 439 -3.23 14.67 -12.59
C ALA A 439 -2.16 14.49 -13.70
N PRO A 440 -1.72 13.25 -13.96
CA PRO A 440 -0.73 13.02 -15.02
C PRO A 440 -1.32 13.38 -16.39
N ASP A 441 -0.54 14.08 -17.18
CA ASP A 441 -0.87 14.31 -18.58
C ASP A 441 -0.43 13.11 -19.41
N TRP A 442 -1.40 12.36 -19.91
CA TRP A 442 -1.18 11.17 -20.74
C TRP A 442 -1.18 11.50 -22.24
N SER A 443 -1.48 12.74 -22.64
CA SER A 443 -1.56 13.18 -24.03
C SER A 443 -0.19 13.54 -24.62
N GLY A 444 0.84 13.69 -23.79
CA GLY A 444 2.18 14.00 -24.23
C GLY A 444 2.87 12.89 -25.01
N PRO A 445 3.85 13.21 -25.86
CA PRO A 445 4.59 12.22 -26.62
C PRO A 445 5.35 11.25 -25.71
N LEU A 446 5.41 9.97 -26.09
CA LEU A 446 6.13 8.95 -25.32
C LEU A 446 7.64 9.25 -25.34
N VAL A 447 8.27 9.20 -24.18
CA VAL A 447 9.73 9.29 -24.05
C VAL A 447 10.32 7.90 -24.25
N ILE A 448 11.10 7.75 -25.31
CA ILE A 448 11.79 6.49 -25.62
C ILE A 448 13.02 6.40 -24.73
N THR A 449 13.11 5.35 -23.92
CA THR A 449 14.27 5.03 -23.11
C THR A 449 14.80 3.64 -23.47
N PRO A 450 16.04 3.28 -23.11
CA PRO A 450 16.55 1.93 -23.31
C PRO A 450 15.72 0.81 -22.68
N MET A 451 14.88 1.17 -21.67
CA MET A 451 13.98 0.25 -20.97
C MET A 451 12.56 0.22 -21.56
N GLY A 452 12.31 0.93 -22.67
CA GLY A 452 10.99 1.02 -23.31
C GLY A 452 10.47 2.45 -23.43
N ALA A 453 9.28 2.60 -24.04
CA ALA A 453 8.60 3.87 -24.20
C ALA A 453 7.76 4.17 -22.96
N PHE A 454 8.03 5.29 -22.28
CA PHE A 454 7.31 5.73 -21.09
C PHE A 454 6.53 7.01 -21.34
N PRO A 455 5.28 7.13 -20.90
CA PRO A 455 4.57 8.40 -20.94
C PRO A 455 5.23 9.40 -19.97
N PRO A 456 5.50 10.65 -20.40
CA PRO A 456 6.21 11.64 -19.59
C PRO A 456 5.48 11.98 -18.28
N GLY A 457 4.15 11.84 -18.25
CA GLY A 457 3.32 12.01 -17.05
C GLY A 457 3.65 11.02 -15.93
N MET A 458 4.20 9.85 -16.24
CA MET A 458 4.49 8.79 -15.27
C MET A 458 5.60 9.17 -14.30
N SER A 459 6.73 9.68 -14.78
CA SER A 459 7.85 10.11 -13.93
C SER A 459 7.46 11.28 -13.03
N SER A 460 6.79 12.28 -13.60
CA SER A 460 6.33 13.45 -12.85
C SER A 460 5.30 13.07 -11.77
N PHE A 461 4.51 12.03 -12.02
CA PHE A 461 3.50 11.56 -11.11
C PHE A 461 4.07 10.71 -9.96
N ALA A 462 4.94 9.75 -10.26
CA ALA A 462 5.52 8.85 -9.26
C ALA A 462 6.51 9.56 -8.33
N LEU A 463 7.29 10.50 -8.88
CA LEU A 463 8.40 11.14 -8.17
C LEU A 463 7.99 12.38 -7.35
N LYS A 464 6.89 13.08 -7.70
CA LYS A 464 6.47 14.27 -6.94
C LYS A 464 6.08 13.94 -5.50
N GLY A 465 6.93 14.35 -4.58
CA GLY A 465 6.80 14.11 -3.15
C GLY A 465 7.94 13.26 -2.62
N PRO A 466 8.12 12.00 -3.05
CA PRO A 466 9.30 11.21 -2.70
C PRO A 466 10.62 11.87 -3.09
N ASP A 467 10.67 12.60 -4.22
CA ASP A 467 11.84 13.34 -4.69
C ASP A 467 12.41 14.26 -3.59
N VAL A 468 11.59 15.15 -3.07
CA VAL A 468 12.02 16.10 -2.03
C VAL A 468 12.22 15.43 -0.67
N ALA A 469 11.48 14.37 -0.37
CA ALA A 469 11.65 13.63 0.88
C ALA A 469 12.99 12.89 0.93
N ILE A 470 13.35 12.18 -0.15
CA ILE A 470 14.62 11.44 -0.23
C ILE A 470 15.81 12.41 -0.28
N LEU A 471 15.76 13.42 -1.15
CA LEU A 471 16.84 14.41 -1.24
C LEU A 471 17.00 15.21 0.05
N GLY A 472 15.89 15.62 0.66
CA GLY A 472 15.91 16.37 1.91
C GLY A 472 16.31 15.55 3.13
N ALA A 473 16.23 14.20 3.05
CA ALA A 473 16.70 13.29 4.09
C ALA A 473 18.17 12.84 3.88
N ALA A 474 18.87 13.33 2.86
CA ALA A 474 20.25 12.94 2.57
C ALA A 474 21.21 13.12 3.77
N PRO A 475 21.19 14.22 4.55
CA PRO A 475 22.05 14.34 5.73
C PRO A 475 21.72 13.30 6.81
N VAL A 476 20.44 12.94 6.98
CA VAL A 476 20.02 11.85 7.87
C VAL A 476 20.63 10.52 7.41
N ALA A 477 20.59 10.26 6.11
CA ALA A 477 21.18 9.05 5.53
C ALA A 477 22.69 8.98 5.79
N VAL A 478 23.40 10.08 5.55
CA VAL A 478 24.84 10.16 5.81
C VAL A 478 25.14 9.97 7.30
N ALA A 479 24.40 10.64 8.20
CA ALA A 479 24.60 10.52 9.64
C ALA A 479 24.42 9.07 10.12
N LEU A 480 23.38 8.35 9.62
CA LEU A 480 23.15 6.94 9.96
C LEU A 480 24.23 6.01 9.41
N LEU A 481 24.74 6.27 8.21
CA LEU A 481 25.79 5.45 7.58
C LEU A 481 27.15 5.65 8.29
N VAL A 482 27.43 6.88 8.73
CA VAL A 482 28.69 7.23 9.45
C VAL A 482 28.56 6.93 10.95
N GLY A 483 27.35 6.88 11.49
CA GLY A 483 27.09 6.65 12.92
C GLY A 483 27.23 7.91 13.79
N THR A 484 27.39 9.09 13.20
CA THR A 484 27.52 10.38 13.90
C THR A 484 26.76 11.49 13.17
N ALA A 485 26.34 12.52 13.91
CA ALA A 485 25.65 13.70 13.36
C ALA A 485 26.46 14.98 13.61
N PRO A 486 27.55 15.23 12.85
CA PRO A 486 28.40 16.40 13.04
C PRO A 486 27.63 17.70 12.74
N PRO A 487 28.07 18.87 13.30
CA PRO A 487 27.41 20.17 13.13
C PRO A 487 27.22 20.57 11.65
N LEU A 488 28.15 20.17 10.77
CA LEU A 488 28.04 20.41 9.33
C LEU A 488 26.78 19.77 8.74
N LEU A 489 26.48 18.52 9.12
CA LEU A 489 25.27 17.83 8.63
C LEU A 489 23.99 18.50 9.16
N LEU A 490 24.03 19.04 10.39
CA LEU A 490 22.89 19.78 10.93
C LEU A 490 22.67 21.10 10.17
N ALA A 491 23.73 21.82 9.82
CA ALA A 491 23.64 23.01 9.00
C ALA A 491 23.09 22.72 7.59
N VAL A 492 23.62 21.71 6.93
CA VAL A 492 23.12 21.26 5.61
C VAL A 492 21.66 20.83 5.72
N GLN A 493 21.27 20.09 6.77
CA GLN A 493 19.87 19.69 6.97
C GLN A 493 18.95 20.90 7.14
N ALA A 494 19.36 21.93 7.89
CA ALA A 494 18.57 23.13 8.07
C ALA A 494 18.31 23.85 6.74
N VAL A 495 19.34 23.98 5.90
CA VAL A 495 19.24 24.60 4.56
C VAL A 495 18.32 23.78 3.66
N LEU A 496 18.53 22.47 3.57
CA LEU A 496 17.68 21.59 2.76
C LEU A 496 16.23 21.63 3.23
N THR A 497 15.98 21.65 4.53
CA THR A 497 14.63 21.75 5.09
C THR A 497 13.94 23.05 4.67
N ALA A 498 14.64 24.18 4.73
CA ALA A 498 14.11 25.47 4.28
C ALA A 498 13.76 25.45 2.77
N VAL A 499 14.65 24.89 1.95
CA VAL A 499 14.43 24.75 0.50
C VAL A 499 13.22 23.85 0.22
N VAL A 500 13.15 22.69 0.86
CA VAL A 500 12.06 21.71 0.65
C VAL A 500 10.71 22.28 1.09
N LEU A 501 10.65 23.02 2.20
CA LEU A 501 9.44 23.71 2.64
C LEU A 501 8.99 24.77 1.63
N ALA A 502 9.93 25.57 1.11
CA ALA A 502 9.64 26.58 0.10
C ALA A 502 9.08 25.94 -1.19
N VAL A 503 9.68 24.83 -1.62
CA VAL A 503 9.20 24.05 -2.78
C VAL A 503 7.81 23.45 -2.55
N ALA A 504 7.53 22.94 -1.36
CA ALA A 504 6.23 22.37 -1.03
C ALA A 504 5.11 23.42 -0.95
N ALA A 505 5.43 24.63 -0.52
CA ALA A 505 4.49 25.75 -0.47
C ALA A 505 4.30 26.46 -1.82
N HIS A 506 5.11 26.12 -2.84
CA HIS A 506 5.01 26.75 -4.16
C HIS A 506 3.69 26.37 -4.85
N VAL A 507 2.99 27.38 -5.37
CA VAL A 507 1.78 27.21 -6.18
C VAL A 507 2.17 27.41 -7.64
N PRO A 508 2.09 26.37 -8.49
CA PRO A 508 2.34 26.51 -9.93
C PRO A 508 1.34 27.49 -10.55
N LYS A 509 1.81 28.36 -11.41
CA LYS A 509 0.91 29.17 -12.24
C LYS A 509 0.15 28.23 -13.19
N PRO A 510 -1.17 28.40 -13.36
CA PRO A 510 -1.89 27.66 -14.38
C PRO A 510 -1.23 27.93 -15.75
N PRO A 511 -1.11 26.93 -16.63
CA PRO A 511 -0.64 27.16 -17.99
C PRO A 511 -1.53 28.24 -18.63
N ALA A 512 -0.91 29.23 -19.28
CA ALA A 512 -1.64 30.22 -20.06
C ALA A 512 -2.52 29.44 -21.06
N ARG A 513 -3.82 29.66 -21.02
CA ARG A 513 -4.72 29.02 -21.99
C ARG A 513 -4.26 29.43 -23.38
N ALA A 514 -3.90 28.46 -24.20
CA ALA A 514 -3.51 28.65 -25.60
C ALA A 514 -4.73 29.13 -26.41
N GLY A 515 -5.23 30.32 -26.14
CA GLY A 515 -6.41 30.90 -26.73
C GLY A 515 -6.63 32.37 -26.37
N GLU A 516 -5.89 32.91 -25.38
CA GLU A 516 -6.04 34.33 -24.99
C GLU A 516 -5.09 35.29 -25.74
N THR A 517 -4.36 34.81 -26.77
CA THR A 517 -3.60 35.63 -27.71
C THR A 517 -4.39 35.97 -28.97
N GLY A 518 -5.74 35.86 -28.91
CA GLY A 518 -6.57 36.46 -29.97
C GLY A 518 -6.43 37.99 -29.96
N PRO A 519 -6.26 38.66 -31.13
CA PRO A 519 -6.18 40.10 -31.19
C PRO A 519 -7.45 40.69 -30.55
N ARG A 520 -7.27 41.60 -29.59
CA ARG A 520 -8.37 42.37 -29.02
C ARG A 520 -9.12 43.06 -30.17
N PRO A 521 -10.38 42.74 -30.46
CA PRO A 521 -11.14 43.50 -31.44
C PRO A 521 -11.43 44.89 -30.86
N GLY A 522 -10.85 45.91 -31.47
CA GLY A 522 -11.27 47.30 -31.23
C GLY A 522 -10.22 48.21 -30.61
N ALA A 523 -9.14 48.48 -31.35
CA ALA A 523 -8.29 49.64 -31.10
C ALA A 523 -8.01 50.41 -32.40
N ASP A 524 -9.01 50.46 -33.32
CA ASP A 524 -9.01 51.37 -34.45
C ASP A 524 -10.47 51.76 -34.72
N ALA A 525 -10.93 52.81 -34.03
CA ALA A 525 -12.02 53.68 -34.44
C ALA A 525 -11.89 55.03 -33.70
#